data_55a0216e569b40ecfe94737585140c85
#
_entry.id   55a0216e569b40ecfe94737585140c85
#
_cell.length_a   1.000
_cell.length_b   1.000
_cell.length_c   1.000
_cell.angle_alpha   90.00
_cell.angle_beta   90.00
_cell.angle_gamma   90.00
#
_symmetry.space_group_name_H-M   'P 1'
#
loop_
_entity.id
_entity.type
_entity.pdbx_description
1 polymer ?
#
loop_
_entity_poly.entity_id
_entity_poly.type
_entity_poly.pdbx_seq_one_letter_code
_entity_poly.pdbx_strand_id
1 'polypeptide(L)'
;DLDYLQKWSVDEKFKTLYVRRLDKEMGCELDKENFISNEIDIRDWPSLESPSLRINMYTRLISLQQKMREYKISNRLIISLVDIMAFKKFRPIMIELGVRFISCYHLIYTTRLHVMILSVLLYKRVYFLDNSYGKNSSFYDTWLKDLDSVNPCK
;
A
#
# COMPACT_ATOMS: atom_id res chain seq x y z
N ASP A 1 -13.03 -10.07 -0.70
CA ASP A 1 -12.92 -11.50 -0.43
C ASP A 1 -11.51 -11.78 0.11
N LEU A 2 -11.43 -12.17 1.39
CA LEU A 2 -10.16 -12.44 2.07
C LEU A 2 -9.42 -13.63 1.46
N ASP A 3 -10.13 -14.63 0.97
CA ASP A 3 -9.56 -15.81 0.31
C ASP A 3 -8.78 -15.43 -0.95
N TYR A 4 -9.23 -14.36 -1.65
CA TYR A 4 -8.50 -13.84 -2.80
C TYR A 4 -7.14 -13.25 -2.41
N LEU A 5 -7.03 -12.62 -1.25
CA LEU A 5 -5.76 -12.07 -0.76
C LEU A 5 -4.84 -13.18 -0.26
N GLN A 6 -5.38 -14.21 0.41
CA GLN A 6 -4.60 -15.34 0.90
C GLN A 6 -3.90 -16.13 -0.22
N LYS A 7 -4.48 -16.18 -1.40
CA LYS A 7 -3.85 -16.81 -2.59
C LYS A 7 -2.46 -16.27 -2.90
N TRP A 8 -2.17 -15.02 -2.56
CA TRP A 8 -0.92 -14.33 -2.85
C TRP A 8 -0.01 -14.20 -1.63
N SER A 9 -0.51 -14.61 -0.47
CA SER A 9 0.28 -14.62 0.76
C SER A 9 1.46 -15.58 0.63
N VAL A 10 2.60 -15.21 1.22
CA VAL A 10 3.81 -16.03 1.31
C VAL A 10 4.21 -16.16 2.77
N ASP A 11 5.03 -17.17 3.06
CA ASP A 11 5.55 -17.38 4.41
C ASP A 11 6.36 -16.19 4.91
N GLU A 12 6.27 -15.94 6.20
CA GLU A 12 7.04 -14.88 6.86
C GLU A 12 8.53 -15.21 6.84
N LYS A 13 9.31 -14.29 6.27
CA LYS A 13 10.77 -14.42 6.15
C LYS A 13 11.53 -13.44 7.03
N PHE A 14 10.89 -12.32 7.36
CA PHE A 14 11.47 -11.20 8.06
C PHE A 14 10.64 -10.81 9.27
N LYS A 15 11.27 -10.22 10.29
CA LYS A 15 10.56 -9.86 11.51
C LYS A 15 9.77 -8.56 11.37
N THR A 16 10.41 -7.48 10.93
CA THR A 16 9.83 -6.14 10.97
C THR A 16 10.05 -5.38 9.68
N LEU A 17 9.01 -4.73 9.19
CA LEU A 17 9.03 -3.81 8.05
C LEU A 17 8.62 -2.42 8.50
N TYR A 18 9.36 -1.40 8.07
CA TYR A 18 8.92 -0.02 8.14
C TYR A 18 8.68 0.53 6.73
N VAL A 19 7.40 0.69 6.38
CA VAL A 19 7.02 1.31 5.10
C VAL A 19 6.96 2.81 5.27
N ARG A 20 8.07 3.47 4.86
CA ARG A 20 8.25 4.91 4.95
C ARG A 20 7.84 5.61 3.66
N ARG A 21 7.20 6.76 3.76
CA ARG A 21 6.99 7.66 2.62
C ARG A 21 8.25 8.48 2.37
N LEU A 22 8.65 8.55 1.10
CA LEU A 22 9.76 9.40 0.65
C LEU A 22 9.29 10.67 -0.08
N ASP A 23 7.98 10.87 -0.14
CA ASP A 23 7.38 12.02 -0.83
C ASP A 23 7.09 13.22 0.11
N LYS A 24 6.55 14.30 -0.49
CA LYS A 24 6.26 15.56 0.22
C LYS A 24 5.23 15.47 1.35
N GLU A 25 4.51 14.36 1.46
CA GLU A 25 3.55 14.11 2.54
C GLU A 25 4.21 13.39 3.74
N MET A 26 5.52 13.50 3.87
CA MET A 26 6.28 12.93 4.97
C MET A 26 5.82 13.56 6.30
N GLY A 27 5.27 12.73 7.18
CA GLY A 27 4.93 13.09 8.56
C GLY A 27 6.09 12.87 9.52
N CYS A 28 5.80 12.59 10.79
CA CYS A 28 6.81 12.23 11.78
C CYS A 28 7.62 11.01 11.32
N GLU A 29 8.94 11.10 11.45
CA GLU A 29 9.82 9.94 11.33
C GLU A 29 9.90 9.23 12.69
N LEU A 30 9.94 7.90 12.65
CA LEU A 30 10.27 7.12 13.84
C LEU A 30 11.79 7.15 14.05
N ASP A 31 12.19 7.53 15.24
CA ASP A 31 13.55 7.32 15.70
C ASP A 31 13.80 5.82 15.87
N LYS A 32 15.04 5.39 15.58
CA LYS A 32 15.41 3.96 15.66
C LYS A 32 15.15 3.34 17.03
N GLU A 33 15.10 4.12 18.08
CA GLU A 33 14.83 3.71 19.47
C GLU A 33 13.38 3.28 19.72
N ASN A 34 12.45 3.70 18.85
CA ASN A 34 11.02 3.41 19.00
C ASN A 34 10.58 2.07 18.40
N PHE A 35 11.51 1.32 17.82
CA PHE A 35 11.17 0.03 17.24
C PHE A 35 11.34 -1.11 18.26
N ILE A 36 10.40 -2.05 18.24
CA ILE A 36 10.41 -3.24 19.10
C ILE A 36 11.53 -4.22 18.70
N SER A 37 12.08 -4.11 17.49
CA SER A 37 13.07 -5.03 16.93
C SER A 37 14.29 -4.28 16.39
N ASN A 38 15.48 -4.84 16.63
CA ASN A 38 16.74 -4.30 16.10
C ASN A 38 16.95 -4.63 14.59
N GLU A 39 16.17 -5.56 14.04
CA GLU A 39 16.24 -5.96 12.64
C GLU A 39 15.00 -5.41 11.90
N ILE A 40 15.18 -4.23 11.31
CA ILE A 40 14.11 -3.52 10.60
C ILE A 40 14.51 -3.34 9.16
N ASP A 41 13.64 -3.79 8.27
CA ASP A 41 13.74 -3.49 6.85
C ASP A 41 12.98 -2.20 6.55
N ILE A 42 13.70 -1.16 6.13
CA ILE A 42 13.10 0.16 5.82
C ILE A 42 12.93 0.24 4.32
N ARG A 43 11.69 0.27 3.87
CA ARG A 43 11.32 0.25 2.46
C ARG A 43 10.24 1.28 2.14
N ASP A 44 10.15 1.69 0.89
CA ASP A 44 8.92 2.31 0.38
C ASP A 44 8.05 1.26 -0.31
N TRP A 45 6.91 1.67 -0.83
CA TRP A 45 6.00 0.78 -1.54
C TRP A 45 6.69 0.21 -2.81
N PRO A 46 6.62 -1.09 -3.06
CA PRO A 46 7.44 -1.73 -4.11
C PRO A 46 7.29 -1.13 -5.51
N SER A 47 6.10 -0.64 -5.85
CA SER A 47 5.90 0.01 -7.15
C SER A 47 6.55 1.40 -7.26
N LEU A 48 6.98 1.98 -6.15
CA LEU A 48 7.68 3.27 -6.09
C LEU A 48 9.19 3.08 -6.03
N GLU A 49 9.66 2.05 -5.32
CA GLU A 49 11.11 1.75 -5.24
C GLU A 49 11.66 1.18 -6.54
N SER A 50 10.98 0.20 -7.11
CA SER A 50 11.46 -0.55 -8.26
C SER A 50 10.32 -0.91 -9.21
N PRO A 51 9.77 0.08 -9.93
CA PRO A 51 8.65 -0.17 -10.82
C PRO A 51 9.07 -1.08 -11.96
N SER A 52 8.44 -2.25 -12.08
CA SER A 52 8.65 -3.13 -13.22
C SER A 52 8.19 -2.46 -14.53
N LEU A 53 8.71 -2.91 -15.68
CA LEU A 53 8.27 -2.42 -16.98
C LEU A 53 6.74 -2.50 -17.16
N ARG A 54 6.12 -3.56 -16.61
CA ARG A 54 4.66 -3.73 -16.64
C ARG A 54 3.96 -2.64 -15.85
N ILE A 55 4.42 -2.32 -14.64
CA ILE A 55 3.86 -1.27 -13.79
C ILE A 55 4.00 0.08 -14.49
N ASN A 56 5.17 0.40 -15.03
CA ASN A 56 5.41 1.64 -15.77
C ASN A 56 4.50 1.77 -17.00
N MET A 57 4.29 0.69 -17.74
CA MET A 57 3.38 0.68 -18.88
C MET A 57 1.94 0.97 -18.46
N TYR A 58 1.46 0.34 -17.38
CA TYR A 58 0.10 0.55 -16.88
C TYR A 58 -0.12 1.96 -16.30
N THR A 59 0.85 2.49 -15.56
CA THR A 59 0.75 3.86 -15.04
C THR A 59 0.69 4.88 -16.18
N ARG A 60 1.46 4.67 -17.25
CA ARG A 60 1.37 5.50 -18.46
C ARG A 60 0.01 5.40 -19.16
N LEU A 61 -0.56 4.19 -19.26
CA LEU A 61 -1.89 4.00 -19.85
C LEU A 61 -2.98 4.69 -19.05
N ILE A 62 -2.94 4.58 -17.71
CA ILE A 62 -3.90 5.26 -16.83
C ILE A 62 -3.75 6.78 -16.92
N SER A 63 -2.53 7.30 -16.94
CA SER A 63 -2.27 8.73 -17.12
C SER A 63 -2.77 9.24 -18.47
N LEU A 64 -2.60 8.44 -19.52
CA LEU A 64 -3.14 8.78 -20.85
C LEU A 64 -4.66 8.83 -20.83
N GLN A 65 -5.31 7.86 -20.21
CA GLN A 65 -6.76 7.83 -20.07
C GLN A 65 -7.29 9.06 -19.29
N GLN A 66 -6.63 9.44 -18.19
CA GLN A 66 -6.99 10.64 -17.44
C GLN A 66 -6.91 11.89 -18.31
N LYS A 67 -5.80 12.06 -19.06
CA LYS A 67 -5.65 13.16 -20.01
C LYS A 67 -6.74 13.17 -21.09
N MET A 68 -7.08 12.00 -21.64
CA MET A 68 -8.15 11.89 -22.63
C MET A 68 -9.50 12.35 -22.04
N ARG A 69 -9.80 12.04 -20.79
CA ARG A 69 -11.00 12.52 -20.10
C ARG A 69 -10.96 14.02 -19.88
N GLU A 70 -9.84 14.59 -19.47
CA GLU A 70 -9.65 16.03 -19.28
C GLU A 70 -9.87 16.81 -20.58
N TYR A 71 -9.33 16.30 -21.70
CA TYR A 71 -9.50 16.90 -23.03
C TYR A 71 -10.83 16.58 -23.71
N LYS A 72 -11.77 15.92 -22.99
CA LYS A 72 -13.11 15.52 -23.52
C LYS A 72 -13.02 14.70 -24.81
N ILE A 73 -11.93 13.97 -25.02
CA ILE A 73 -11.79 13.05 -26.15
C ILE A 73 -12.69 11.86 -25.90
N SER A 74 -13.87 11.86 -26.50
CA SER A 74 -14.98 10.95 -26.19
C SER A 74 -14.95 9.68 -27.07
N ASN A 75 -13.78 9.09 -27.28
CA ASN A 75 -13.75 7.77 -27.92
C ASN A 75 -14.04 6.68 -26.87
N ARG A 76 -15.34 6.34 -26.75
CA ARG A 76 -15.85 5.35 -25.79
C ARG A 76 -15.15 3.99 -25.89
N LEU A 77 -14.74 3.58 -27.10
CA LEU A 77 -14.07 2.29 -27.32
C LEU A 77 -12.67 2.27 -26.67
N ILE A 78 -11.88 3.33 -26.89
CA ILE A 78 -10.53 3.41 -26.30
C ILE A 78 -10.61 3.49 -24.77
N ILE A 79 -11.52 4.32 -24.24
CA ILE A 79 -11.71 4.43 -22.78
C ILE A 79 -12.11 3.07 -22.20
N SER A 80 -13.07 2.38 -22.81
CA SER A 80 -13.51 1.06 -22.37
C SER A 80 -12.41 0.01 -22.41
N LEU A 81 -11.58 -0.01 -23.45
CA LEU A 81 -10.43 -0.92 -23.54
C LEU A 81 -9.40 -0.67 -22.43
N VAL A 82 -9.07 0.60 -22.16
CA VAL A 82 -8.13 0.95 -21.07
C VAL A 82 -8.72 0.60 -19.71
N ASP A 83 -10.02 0.85 -19.49
CA ASP A 83 -10.71 0.45 -18.26
C ASP A 83 -10.65 -1.08 -18.04
N ILE A 84 -10.95 -1.86 -19.07
CA ILE A 84 -10.87 -3.32 -19.00
C ILE A 84 -9.43 -3.78 -18.69
N MET A 85 -8.43 -3.20 -19.32
CA MET A 85 -7.03 -3.52 -19.05
C MET A 85 -6.62 -3.14 -17.62
N ALA A 86 -7.02 -1.95 -17.14
CA ALA A 86 -6.76 -1.50 -15.78
C ALA A 86 -7.40 -2.44 -14.75
N PHE A 87 -8.68 -2.76 -14.91
CA PHE A 87 -9.40 -3.62 -13.96
C PHE A 87 -8.97 -5.08 -14.01
N LYS A 88 -8.87 -5.67 -15.21
CA LYS A 88 -8.65 -7.12 -15.33
C LYS A 88 -7.18 -7.53 -15.24
N LYS A 89 -6.25 -6.65 -15.58
CA LYS A 89 -4.81 -6.99 -15.61
C LYS A 89 -3.98 -6.22 -14.59
N PHE A 90 -4.13 -4.88 -14.55
CA PHE A 90 -3.28 -4.07 -13.69
C PHE A 90 -3.62 -4.19 -12.21
N ARG A 91 -4.90 -4.11 -11.87
CA ARG A 91 -5.35 -4.22 -10.47
C ARG A 91 -4.91 -5.53 -9.79
N PRO A 92 -5.07 -6.71 -10.39
CA PRO A 92 -4.57 -7.95 -9.81
C PRO A 92 -3.06 -7.95 -9.57
N ILE A 93 -2.26 -7.41 -10.50
CA ILE A 93 -0.81 -7.31 -10.37
C ILE A 93 -0.43 -6.43 -9.17
N MET A 94 -1.10 -5.30 -9.00
CA MET A 94 -0.82 -4.40 -7.87
C MET A 94 -1.22 -5.01 -6.53
N ILE A 95 -2.34 -5.75 -6.49
CA ILE A 95 -2.78 -6.47 -5.29
C ILE A 95 -1.76 -7.58 -4.96
N GLU A 96 -1.41 -8.41 -5.93
CA GLU A 96 -0.42 -9.47 -5.75
C GLU A 96 0.91 -8.92 -5.21
N LEU A 97 1.41 -7.84 -5.82
CA LEU A 97 2.65 -7.19 -5.39
C LEU A 97 2.58 -6.75 -3.93
N GLY A 98 1.49 -6.07 -3.55
CA GLY A 98 1.29 -5.59 -2.20
C GLY A 98 1.14 -6.72 -1.18
N VAL A 99 0.33 -7.73 -1.51
CA VAL A 99 0.11 -8.89 -0.63
C VAL A 99 1.41 -9.64 -0.40
N ARG A 100 2.16 -9.98 -1.45
CA ARG A 100 3.45 -10.68 -1.33
C ARG A 100 4.45 -9.87 -0.51
N PHE A 101 4.51 -8.56 -0.73
CA PHE A 101 5.40 -7.67 0.00
C PHE A 101 5.11 -7.67 1.50
N ILE A 102 3.86 -7.42 1.88
CA ILE A 102 3.47 -7.34 3.30
C ILE A 102 3.52 -8.73 3.97
N SER A 103 3.13 -9.79 3.27
CA SER A 103 3.08 -11.15 3.84
C SER A 103 4.44 -11.64 4.34
N CYS A 104 5.54 -11.18 3.73
CA CYS A 104 6.89 -11.57 4.13
C CYS A 104 7.27 -11.14 5.56
N TYR A 105 6.51 -10.25 6.19
CA TYR A 105 6.83 -9.66 7.49
C TYR A 105 5.78 -10.00 8.54
N HIS A 106 6.25 -10.10 9.78
CA HIS A 106 5.38 -10.34 10.94
C HIS A 106 4.82 -9.03 11.51
N LEU A 107 5.64 -8.01 11.60
CA LEU A 107 5.34 -6.71 12.19
C LEU A 107 5.54 -5.59 11.18
N ILE A 108 4.55 -4.71 11.07
CA ILE A 108 4.53 -3.62 10.10
C ILE A 108 4.45 -2.27 10.83
N TYR A 109 5.41 -1.39 10.53
CA TYR A 109 5.31 0.04 10.82
C TYR A 109 5.01 0.80 9.55
N THR A 110 4.11 1.78 9.59
CA THR A 110 3.77 2.51 8.37
C THR A 110 3.23 3.91 8.61
N THR A 111 3.57 4.82 7.69
CA THR A 111 2.95 6.12 7.52
C THR A 111 1.89 6.14 6.41
N ARG A 112 1.67 4.98 5.73
CA ARG A 112 0.77 4.86 4.59
C ARG A 112 -0.53 4.17 4.97
N LEU A 113 -1.66 4.87 4.82
CA LEU A 113 -3.00 4.34 5.11
C LEU A 113 -3.28 3.01 4.39
N HIS A 114 -2.99 2.92 3.09
CA HIS A 114 -3.27 1.69 2.34
C HIS A 114 -2.44 0.49 2.81
N VAL A 115 -1.21 0.73 3.29
CA VAL A 115 -0.38 -0.32 3.90
C VAL A 115 -0.99 -0.77 5.21
N MET A 116 -1.46 0.15 6.05
CA MET A 116 -2.15 -0.17 7.29
C MET A 116 -3.38 -1.06 7.02
N ILE A 117 -4.25 -0.65 6.09
CA ILE A 117 -5.44 -1.42 5.71
C ILE A 117 -5.07 -2.82 5.19
N LEU A 118 -4.11 -2.91 4.25
CA LEU A 118 -3.71 -4.20 3.69
C LEU A 118 -3.10 -5.12 4.75
N SER A 119 -2.32 -4.57 5.68
CA SER A 119 -1.72 -5.34 6.77
C SER A 119 -2.79 -5.92 7.70
N VAL A 120 -3.83 -5.15 8.02
CA VAL A 120 -4.99 -5.63 8.80
C VAL A 120 -5.71 -6.78 8.08
N LEU A 121 -5.94 -6.63 6.76
CA LEU A 121 -6.57 -7.67 5.94
C LEU A 121 -5.73 -8.95 5.84
N LEU A 122 -4.42 -8.86 6.07
CA LEU A 122 -3.49 -9.99 6.11
C LEU A 122 -3.19 -10.46 7.54
N TYR A 123 -3.97 -10.02 8.53
CA TYR A 123 -3.83 -10.38 9.95
C TYR A 123 -2.45 -10.09 10.55
N LYS A 124 -1.76 -9.03 10.03
CA LYS A 124 -0.48 -8.59 10.55
C LYS A 124 -0.65 -7.62 11.72
N ARG A 125 0.33 -7.61 12.61
CA ARG A 125 0.42 -6.57 13.65
C ARG A 125 0.94 -5.28 13.03
N VAL A 126 0.26 -4.15 13.31
CA VAL A 126 0.55 -2.86 12.68
C VAL A 126 0.74 -1.78 13.71
N TYR A 127 1.81 -1.04 13.58
CA TYR A 127 2.03 0.25 14.22
C TYR A 127 2.02 1.35 13.17
N PHE A 128 1.16 2.33 13.34
CA PHE A 128 1.06 3.40 12.36
C PHE A 128 1.49 4.74 12.96
N LEU A 129 2.10 5.56 12.10
CA LEU A 129 2.33 6.98 12.35
C LEU A 129 1.35 7.76 11.51
N ASP A 130 0.97 8.92 12.02
CA ASP A 130 0.10 9.78 11.26
C ASP A 130 0.86 10.53 10.17
N ASN A 131 0.13 10.93 9.16
CA ASN A 131 0.61 11.86 8.16
C ASN A 131 0.26 13.30 8.57
N SER A 132 0.79 14.29 7.84
CA SER A 132 0.54 15.71 8.09
C SER A 132 -0.94 16.14 8.13
N TYR A 133 -1.85 15.27 7.70
CA TYR A 133 -3.30 15.54 7.59
C TYR A 133 -4.15 14.74 8.58
N GLY A 134 -3.58 13.93 9.45
CA GLY A 134 -4.32 13.13 10.42
C GLY A 134 -5.17 11.99 9.81
N LYS A 135 -4.87 11.54 8.59
CA LYS A 135 -5.69 10.53 7.90
C LYS A 135 -5.64 9.16 8.55
N ASN A 136 -4.47 8.76 9.05
CA ASN A 136 -4.29 7.43 9.63
C ASN A 136 -5.01 7.36 10.98
N SER A 137 -4.86 8.38 11.82
CA SER A 137 -5.57 8.47 13.11
C SER A 137 -7.07 8.52 12.91
N SER A 138 -7.57 9.34 12.01
CA SER A 138 -9.01 9.44 11.73
C SER A 138 -9.60 8.10 11.24
N PHE A 139 -8.88 7.38 10.39
CA PHE A 139 -9.31 6.06 9.92
C PHE A 139 -9.26 5.02 11.04
N TYR A 140 -8.20 5.03 11.85
CA TYR A 140 -8.06 4.16 13.02
C TYR A 140 -9.20 4.36 14.00
N ASP A 141 -9.49 5.60 14.41
CA ASP A 141 -10.54 5.92 15.37
C ASP A 141 -11.93 5.49 14.90
N THR A 142 -12.16 5.51 13.58
CA THR A 142 -13.47 5.17 13.00
C THR A 142 -13.65 3.67 12.79
N TRP A 143 -12.59 2.94 12.40
CA TRP A 143 -12.72 1.60 11.87
C TRP A 143 -11.87 0.54 12.55
N LEU A 144 -10.77 0.90 13.20
CA LEU A 144 -9.75 -0.07 13.63
C LEU A 144 -9.44 -0.04 15.13
N LYS A 145 -9.99 0.90 15.89
CA LYS A 145 -9.65 1.09 17.31
C LYS A 145 -9.96 -0.12 18.20
N ASP A 146 -10.90 -0.97 17.79
CA ASP A 146 -11.30 -2.17 18.51
C ASP A 146 -10.45 -3.39 18.13
N LEU A 147 -9.44 -3.23 17.27
CA LEU A 147 -8.52 -4.28 16.87
C LEU A 147 -7.21 -4.19 17.65
N ASP A 148 -6.94 -5.19 18.48
CA ASP A 148 -5.68 -5.28 19.26
C ASP A 148 -4.41 -5.36 18.38
N SER A 149 -4.57 -5.71 17.11
CA SER A 149 -3.47 -5.82 16.16
C SER A 149 -3.00 -4.50 15.59
N VAL A 150 -3.72 -3.39 15.81
CA VAL A 150 -3.42 -2.06 15.24
C VAL A 150 -3.20 -1.05 16.37
N ASN A 151 -2.06 -0.38 16.36
CA ASN A 151 -1.71 0.56 17.40
C ASN A 151 -1.08 1.84 16.82
N PRO A 152 -1.39 3.01 17.38
CA PRO A 152 -0.63 4.21 17.04
C PRO A 152 0.78 4.12 17.63
N CYS A 153 1.79 4.55 16.85
CA CYS A 153 3.11 4.83 17.39
C CYS A 153 3.05 6.07 18.29
N LYS A 154 3.63 5.94 19.46
CA LYS A 154 3.79 7.05 20.41
C LYS A 154 5.04 7.85 20.08
#